data_d28e30f246465b7790e8cdfdf34deeca
#
_entry.id   d28e30f246465b7790e8cdfdf34deeca
#
_cell.length_a   1.000
_cell.length_b   1.000
_cell.length_c   1.000
_cell.angle_alpha   90.00
_cell.angle_beta   90.00
_cell.angle_gamma   90.00
#
_symmetry.space_group_name_H-M   'P 1'
#
loop_
_entity.id
_entity.type
_entity.pdbx_description
1 polymer ?
#
loop_
_entity_poly.entity_id
_entity_poly.type
_entity_poly.pdbx_seq_one_letter_code
_entity_poly.pdbx_strand_id
1 'polypeptide(L)'
;PYCRIILNTKGEVSFFSDIKNSSNIFKKKDFPRTSFFKDSQIEKFLNNLNVKKIIIDKNSCSVLLENLISSKFKVSKVGDPLYLMKSIKNKVEINNTIESHIYDGVAVTKFLYWIKKNQNKKISETDAEKKLESFRKQNKNYLFPSFSTISATGKNGSIIHYRASNKTCSDIK
;
A
#
# COMPACT_ATOMS: atom_id res chain seq x y z
N PRO A 1 2.85 3.14 -6.25
CA PRO A 1 3.12 4.07 -7.36
C PRO A 1 3.28 5.47 -6.82
N TYR A 2 4.30 6.17 -7.29
CA TYR A 2 4.49 7.55 -6.91
C TYR A 2 3.55 8.42 -7.74
N CYS A 3 2.71 9.15 -7.06
CA CYS A 3 1.85 10.16 -7.67
C CYS A 3 1.82 11.42 -6.81
N ARG A 4 1.49 12.54 -7.42
CA ARG A 4 1.23 13.80 -6.74
C ARG A 4 -0.15 14.29 -7.12
N ILE A 5 -0.83 14.91 -6.17
CA ILE A 5 -2.19 15.40 -6.37
C ILE A 5 -2.24 16.85 -5.93
N ILE A 6 -2.80 17.70 -6.78
CA ILE A 6 -3.14 19.08 -6.44
C ILE A 6 -4.66 19.19 -6.49
N LEU A 7 -5.26 19.59 -5.39
CA LEU A 7 -6.68 19.83 -5.24
C LEU A 7 -6.92 21.32 -5.04
N ASN A 8 -7.83 21.89 -5.81
CA ASN A 8 -8.22 23.29 -5.62
C ASN A 8 -9.52 23.41 -4.81
N THR A 9 -9.85 24.64 -4.41
CA THR A 9 -11.07 24.96 -3.62
C THR A 9 -12.38 24.72 -4.36
N LYS A 10 -12.33 24.51 -5.70
CA LYS A 10 -13.51 24.14 -6.52
C LYS A 10 -13.70 22.63 -6.61
N GLY A 11 -12.83 21.84 -5.98
CA GLY A 11 -12.87 20.38 -6.03
C GLY A 11 -12.32 19.79 -7.34
N GLU A 12 -11.52 20.57 -8.09
CA GLU A 12 -10.82 20.08 -9.27
C GLU A 12 -9.50 19.44 -8.85
N VAL A 13 -9.22 18.28 -9.41
CA VAL A 13 -8.04 17.46 -9.10
C VAL A 13 -7.08 17.44 -10.27
N SER A 14 -5.83 17.79 -10.03
CA SER A 14 -4.73 17.59 -10.97
C SER A 14 -3.86 16.44 -10.48
N PHE A 15 -3.85 15.34 -11.22
CA PHE A 15 -3.16 14.11 -10.87
C PHE A 15 -1.89 13.96 -11.72
N PHE A 16 -0.73 13.88 -11.08
CA PHE A 16 0.57 13.76 -11.71
C PHE A 16 1.16 12.37 -11.46
N SER A 17 1.49 11.66 -12.54
CA SER A 17 2.09 10.32 -12.44
C SER A 17 2.73 9.92 -13.77
N ASP A 18 3.84 9.17 -13.69
CA ASP A 18 4.49 8.55 -14.85
C ASP A 18 3.95 7.14 -15.15
N ILE A 19 2.92 6.69 -14.44
CA ILE A 19 2.31 5.40 -14.69
C ILE A 19 1.66 5.43 -16.08
N LYS A 20 2.19 4.62 -16.98
CA LYS A 20 1.54 4.36 -18.28
C LYS A 20 0.12 3.86 -18.01
N ASN A 21 -0.86 4.53 -18.59
CA ASN A 21 -2.29 4.20 -18.46
C ASN A 21 -2.97 4.59 -17.13
N SER A 22 -2.41 5.53 -16.34
CA SER A 22 -3.14 6.04 -15.15
C SER A 22 -4.54 6.54 -15.50
N SER A 23 -4.70 7.20 -16.65
CA SER A 23 -6.01 7.63 -17.18
C SER A 23 -6.97 6.48 -17.54
N ASN A 24 -6.44 5.28 -17.81
CA ASN A 24 -7.26 4.09 -18.11
C ASN A 24 -7.72 3.37 -16.84
N ILE A 25 -6.93 3.48 -15.75
CA ILE A 25 -7.28 2.93 -14.43
C ILE A 25 -8.42 3.74 -13.81
N PHE A 26 -8.35 5.05 -13.93
CA PHE A 26 -9.36 5.98 -13.43
C PHE A 26 -10.29 6.38 -14.59
N LYS A 27 -11.41 5.71 -14.72
CA LYS A 27 -12.40 6.06 -15.76
C LYS A 27 -12.88 7.49 -15.51
N LYS A 28 -12.84 8.33 -16.55
CA LYS A 28 -13.22 9.75 -16.45
C LYS A 28 -14.63 9.98 -15.89
N LYS A 29 -15.54 9.03 -16.11
CA LYS A 29 -16.89 9.06 -15.53
C LYS A 29 -16.94 8.99 -14.02
N ASP A 30 -15.96 8.30 -13.40
CA ASP A 30 -15.89 8.10 -11.95
C ASP A 30 -15.16 9.28 -11.28
N PHE A 31 -14.36 10.02 -12.07
CA PHE A 31 -13.56 11.17 -11.61
C PHE A 31 -13.70 12.36 -12.55
N PRO A 32 -14.92 12.94 -12.71
CA PRO A 32 -15.23 13.91 -13.76
C PRO A 32 -14.46 15.22 -13.65
N ARG A 33 -13.93 15.55 -12.45
CA ARG A 33 -13.15 16.77 -12.19
C ARG A 33 -11.64 16.52 -12.09
N THR A 34 -11.15 15.37 -12.62
CA THR A 34 -9.73 15.02 -12.54
C THR A 34 -9.07 15.18 -13.91
N SER A 35 -7.95 15.91 -13.92
CA SER A 35 -7.05 16.03 -15.05
C SER A 35 -5.76 15.26 -14.77
N PHE A 36 -5.25 14.54 -15.77
CA PHE A 36 -4.07 13.69 -15.65
C PHE A 36 -2.89 14.30 -16.38
N PHE A 37 -1.75 14.33 -15.71
CA PHE A 37 -0.50 14.90 -16.19
C PHE A 37 0.65 13.92 -15.96
N LYS A 38 1.74 14.04 -16.76
CA LYS A 38 3.00 13.40 -16.44
C LYS A 38 3.63 14.07 -15.22
N ASP A 39 4.37 13.32 -14.42
CA ASP A 39 5.03 13.87 -13.24
C ASP A 39 5.99 15.03 -13.58
N SER A 40 6.69 14.93 -14.72
CA SER A 40 7.57 15.98 -15.23
C SER A 40 6.88 17.31 -15.54
N GLN A 41 5.56 17.35 -15.63
CA GLN A 41 4.80 18.57 -15.93
C GLN A 41 4.43 19.40 -14.69
N ILE A 42 4.75 18.92 -13.48
CA ILE A 42 4.32 19.58 -12.23
C ILE A 42 4.89 20.99 -12.10
N GLU A 43 6.14 21.20 -12.46
CA GLU A 43 6.76 22.51 -12.40
C GLU A 43 6.10 23.51 -13.37
N LYS A 44 5.89 23.10 -14.61
CA LYS A 44 5.17 23.92 -15.61
C LYS A 44 3.75 24.22 -15.16
N PHE A 45 3.08 23.24 -14.55
CA PHE A 45 1.72 23.42 -14.00
C PHE A 45 1.71 24.45 -12.87
N LEU A 46 2.63 24.35 -11.91
CA LEU A 46 2.77 25.31 -10.81
C LEU A 46 3.09 26.73 -11.34
N ASN A 47 3.90 26.84 -12.38
CA ASN A 47 4.23 28.13 -12.98
C ASN A 47 3.02 28.87 -13.56
N ASN A 48 2.01 28.13 -14.00
CA ASN A 48 0.79 28.67 -14.60
C ASN A 48 -0.36 28.84 -13.58
N LEU A 49 -0.14 28.45 -12.31
CA LEU A 49 -1.15 28.64 -11.27
C LEU A 49 -1.24 30.12 -10.86
N ASN A 50 -2.46 30.62 -10.87
CA ASN A 50 -2.77 31.97 -10.34
C ASN A 50 -3.43 31.85 -8.96
N VAL A 51 -2.63 31.53 -7.94
CA VAL A 51 -3.07 31.41 -6.55
C VAL A 51 -2.09 32.11 -5.63
N LYS A 52 -2.59 32.61 -4.48
CA LYS A 52 -1.76 33.31 -3.50
C LYS A 52 -1.11 32.35 -2.48
N LYS A 53 -1.76 31.23 -2.20
CA LYS A 53 -1.37 30.31 -1.13
C LYS A 53 -1.57 28.86 -1.55
N ILE A 54 -0.61 28.01 -1.18
CA ILE A 54 -0.69 26.56 -1.32
C ILE A 54 -0.55 25.93 0.08
N ILE A 55 -1.37 24.92 0.33
CA ILE A 55 -1.29 24.09 1.53
C ILE A 55 -0.58 22.80 1.14
N ILE A 56 0.42 22.40 1.92
CA ILE A 56 1.14 21.14 1.72
C ILE A 56 1.06 20.27 2.98
N ASP A 57 1.08 18.96 2.77
CA ASP A 57 1.26 18.04 3.90
C ASP A 57 2.69 18.09 4.41
N LYS A 58 2.85 18.42 5.70
CA LYS A 58 4.17 18.56 6.34
C LYS A 58 4.96 17.26 6.43
N ASN A 59 4.28 16.09 6.32
CA ASN A 59 4.89 14.79 6.54
C ASN A 59 5.30 14.08 5.24
N SER A 60 4.63 14.38 4.12
CA SER A 60 4.84 13.66 2.86
C SER A 60 5.32 14.53 1.69
N CYS A 61 5.25 15.86 1.82
CA CYS A 61 5.80 16.75 0.79
C CYS A 61 7.32 16.66 0.74
N SER A 62 7.88 16.34 -0.44
CA SER A 62 9.33 16.30 -0.60
C SER A 62 9.94 17.70 -0.52
N VAL A 63 11.18 17.79 -0.02
CA VAL A 63 11.93 19.05 0.09
C VAL A 63 12.05 19.76 -1.27
N LEU A 64 12.27 18.99 -2.34
CA LEU A 64 12.34 19.54 -3.70
C LEU A 64 11.04 20.25 -4.09
N LEU A 65 9.90 19.60 -3.86
CA LEU A 65 8.59 20.16 -4.21
C LEU A 65 8.24 21.34 -3.29
N GLU A 66 8.55 21.24 -2.01
CA GLU A 66 8.37 22.34 -1.07
C GLU A 66 9.16 23.59 -1.50
N ASN A 67 10.43 23.44 -1.85
CA ASN A 67 11.27 24.55 -2.33
C ASN A 67 10.70 25.18 -3.60
N LEU A 68 10.25 24.36 -4.55
CA LEU A 68 9.63 24.82 -5.78
C LEU A 68 8.35 25.62 -5.53
N ILE A 69 7.52 25.18 -4.60
CA ILE A 69 6.27 25.85 -4.24
C ILE A 69 6.58 27.15 -3.45
N SER A 70 7.48 27.08 -2.47
CA SER A 70 7.81 28.20 -1.60
C SER A 70 8.48 29.38 -2.34
N SER A 71 9.14 29.11 -3.46
CA SER A 71 9.74 30.15 -4.30
C SER A 71 8.71 31.07 -4.97
N LYS A 72 7.44 30.66 -5.04
CA LYS A 72 6.40 31.36 -5.81
C LYS A 72 5.13 31.64 -5.02
N PHE A 73 4.83 30.85 -4.01
CA PHE A 73 3.57 30.92 -3.30
C PHE A 73 3.79 31.03 -1.79
N LYS A 74 2.83 31.63 -1.09
CA LYS A 74 2.77 31.51 0.37
C LYS A 74 2.40 30.07 0.73
N VAL A 75 3.26 29.40 1.49
CA VAL A 75 3.05 27.98 1.90
C VAL A 75 2.48 27.92 3.31
N SER A 76 1.50 27.05 3.49
CA SER A 76 1.00 26.62 4.80
C SER A 76 1.22 25.12 4.96
N LYS A 77 1.94 24.73 6.00
CA LYS A 77 2.22 23.31 6.33
C LYS A 77 1.19 22.80 7.32
N VAL A 78 0.44 21.78 6.93
CA VAL A 78 -0.57 21.13 7.78
C VAL A 78 -0.45 19.62 7.65
N GLY A 79 -1.10 18.86 8.53
CA GLY A 79 -1.30 17.42 8.30
C GLY A 79 -2.37 17.22 7.23
N ASP A 80 -2.18 16.24 6.34
CA ASP A 80 -3.18 15.92 5.31
C ASP A 80 -4.47 15.41 5.98
N PRO A 81 -5.60 16.12 5.82
CA PRO A 81 -6.88 15.71 6.40
C PRO A 81 -7.39 14.37 5.86
N LEU A 82 -6.93 13.94 4.68
CA LEU A 82 -7.31 12.66 4.09
C LEU A 82 -6.86 11.47 4.94
N TYR A 83 -5.78 11.57 5.73
CA TYR A 83 -5.37 10.50 6.64
C TYR A 83 -6.46 10.17 7.66
N LEU A 84 -7.03 11.19 8.29
CA LEU A 84 -8.12 11.01 9.26
C LEU A 84 -9.38 10.49 8.57
N MET A 85 -9.78 11.08 7.46
CA MET A 85 -10.97 10.65 6.70
C MET A 85 -10.84 9.18 6.24
N LYS A 86 -9.67 8.78 5.75
CA LYS A 86 -9.39 7.40 5.33
C LYS A 86 -9.33 6.42 6.51
N SER A 87 -8.97 6.88 7.70
CA SER A 87 -8.91 6.04 8.90
C SER A 87 -10.29 5.60 9.39
N ILE A 88 -11.31 6.40 9.12
CA ILE A 88 -12.70 6.11 9.49
C ILE A 88 -13.31 5.25 8.38
N LYS A 89 -13.50 3.96 8.68
CA LYS A 89 -14.00 2.98 7.71
C LYS A 89 -15.51 3.07 7.58
N ASN A 90 -16.00 2.98 6.36
CA ASN A 90 -17.44 2.87 6.09
C ASN A 90 -17.93 1.43 6.36
N LYS A 91 -19.24 1.23 6.31
CA LYS A 91 -19.87 -0.08 6.61
C LYS A 91 -19.40 -1.20 5.65
N VAL A 92 -19.17 -0.88 4.38
CA VAL A 92 -18.69 -1.86 3.40
C VAL A 92 -17.25 -2.29 3.71
N GLU A 93 -16.38 -1.35 4.02
CA GLU A 93 -14.99 -1.62 4.42
C GLU A 93 -14.93 -2.46 5.70
N ILE A 94 -15.79 -2.16 6.70
CA ILE A 94 -15.88 -2.93 7.94
C ILE A 94 -16.31 -4.37 7.65
N ASN A 95 -17.39 -4.56 6.90
CA ASN A 95 -17.90 -5.88 6.57
C ASN A 95 -16.86 -6.71 5.78
N ASN A 96 -16.22 -6.11 4.77
CA ASN A 96 -15.18 -6.78 4.01
C ASN A 96 -13.96 -7.14 4.87
N THR A 97 -13.62 -6.30 5.85
CA THR A 97 -12.55 -6.59 6.81
C THR A 97 -12.91 -7.80 7.68
N ILE A 98 -14.12 -7.84 8.22
CA ILE A 98 -14.61 -8.98 9.02
C ILE A 98 -14.57 -10.26 8.18
N GLU A 99 -15.10 -10.24 6.97
CA GLU A 99 -15.13 -11.39 6.08
C GLU A 99 -13.72 -11.88 5.72
N SER A 100 -12.81 -10.97 5.40
CA SER A 100 -11.42 -11.31 5.08
C SER A 100 -10.68 -11.96 6.25
N HIS A 101 -10.95 -11.53 7.49
CA HIS A 101 -10.40 -12.15 8.70
C HIS A 101 -10.94 -13.54 8.94
N ILE A 102 -12.22 -13.80 8.63
CA ILE A 102 -12.78 -15.15 8.70
C ILE A 102 -12.07 -16.09 7.72
N TYR A 103 -11.90 -15.68 6.47
CA TYR A 103 -11.18 -16.48 5.48
C TYR A 103 -9.72 -16.72 5.85
N ASP A 104 -9.03 -15.69 6.34
CA ASP A 104 -7.64 -15.85 6.80
C ASP A 104 -7.55 -16.75 8.03
N GLY A 105 -8.48 -16.62 8.99
CA GLY A 105 -8.58 -17.49 10.15
C GLY A 105 -8.73 -18.97 9.78
N VAL A 106 -9.55 -19.27 8.77
CA VAL A 106 -9.67 -20.63 8.22
C VAL A 106 -8.36 -21.10 7.62
N ALA A 107 -7.67 -20.26 6.82
CA ALA A 107 -6.39 -20.62 6.23
C ALA A 107 -5.30 -20.88 7.29
N VAL A 108 -5.22 -20.03 8.31
CA VAL A 108 -4.30 -20.19 9.44
C VAL A 108 -4.62 -21.45 10.24
N THR A 109 -5.90 -21.75 10.52
CA THR A 109 -6.30 -22.97 11.24
C THR A 109 -5.91 -24.23 10.46
N LYS A 110 -6.15 -24.26 9.14
CA LYS A 110 -5.69 -25.36 8.27
C LYS A 110 -4.18 -25.51 8.31
N PHE A 111 -3.45 -24.39 8.33
CA PHE A 111 -1.99 -24.39 8.40
C PHE A 111 -1.49 -24.96 9.74
N LEU A 112 -2.05 -24.54 10.86
CA LEU A 112 -1.70 -25.05 12.19
C LEU A 112 -1.96 -26.55 12.30
N TYR A 113 -3.10 -27.01 11.79
CA TYR A 113 -3.41 -28.44 11.71
C TYR A 113 -2.38 -29.19 10.83
N TRP A 114 -2.03 -28.64 9.68
CA TRP A 114 -1.06 -29.24 8.77
C TRP A 114 0.32 -29.33 9.41
N ILE A 115 0.82 -28.29 10.04
CA ILE A 115 2.11 -28.29 10.76
C ILE A 115 2.09 -29.39 11.84
N LYS A 116 1.06 -29.40 12.69
CA LYS A 116 0.95 -30.36 13.78
C LYS A 116 0.90 -31.80 13.28
N LYS A 117 0.18 -32.07 12.20
CA LYS A 117 0.08 -33.43 11.60
C LYS A 117 1.39 -33.89 10.93
N ASN A 118 2.23 -32.98 10.52
CA ASN A 118 3.46 -33.29 9.80
C ASN A 118 4.74 -32.97 10.61
N GLN A 119 4.64 -32.81 11.92
CA GLN A 119 5.78 -32.47 12.79
C GLN A 119 6.92 -33.51 12.73
N ASN A 120 6.62 -34.76 12.36
CA ASN A 120 7.63 -35.81 12.18
C ASN A 120 8.29 -35.78 10.78
N LYS A 121 7.90 -34.87 9.90
CA LYS A 121 8.46 -34.69 8.58
C LYS A 121 9.41 -33.51 8.55
N LYS A 122 10.36 -33.58 7.66
CA LYS A 122 11.25 -32.44 7.38
C LYS A 122 10.46 -31.35 6.66
N ILE A 123 10.24 -30.22 7.31
CA ILE A 123 9.53 -29.07 6.77
C ILE A 123 10.46 -27.87 6.94
N SER A 124 10.82 -27.22 5.85
CA SER A 124 11.61 -26.00 5.88
C SER A 124 10.75 -24.77 6.14
N GLU A 125 11.39 -23.67 6.55
CA GLU A 125 10.74 -22.36 6.71
C GLU A 125 10.05 -21.92 5.40
N THR A 126 10.67 -22.18 4.25
CA THR A 126 10.09 -21.87 2.93
C THR A 126 8.90 -22.76 2.58
N ASP A 127 8.89 -24.03 3.03
CA ASP A 127 7.73 -24.91 2.83
C ASP A 127 6.54 -24.46 3.66
N ALA A 128 6.78 -24.00 4.89
CA ALA A 128 5.76 -23.45 5.76
C ALA A 128 5.13 -22.18 5.17
N GLU A 129 5.95 -21.26 4.68
CA GLU A 129 5.48 -20.05 3.99
C GLU A 129 4.59 -20.39 2.79
N LYS A 130 5.09 -21.21 1.88
CA LYS A 130 4.34 -21.64 0.67
C LYS A 130 3.04 -22.35 1.04
N LYS A 131 3.06 -23.16 2.10
CA LYS A 131 1.88 -23.91 2.53
C LYS A 131 0.77 -23.00 3.06
N LEU A 132 1.11 -22.03 3.92
CA LEU A 132 0.13 -21.06 4.39
C LEU A 132 -0.45 -20.25 3.22
N GLU A 133 0.39 -19.79 2.32
CA GLU A 133 -0.08 -19.06 1.13
C GLU A 133 -0.99 -19.94 0.26
N SER A 134 -0.69 -21.22 0.12
CA SER A 134 -1.53 -22.16 -0.64
C SER A 134 -2.94 -22.29 -0.05
N PHE A 135 -3.08 -22.22 1.28
CA PHE A 135 -4.40 -22.22 1.93
C PHE A 135 -5.14 -20.89 1.72
N ARG A 136 -4.43 -19.76 1.75
CA ARG A 136 -4.99 -18.43 1.45
C ARG A 136 -5.49 -18.34 0.01
N LYS A 137 -4.76 -18.90 -0.94
CA LYS A 137 -5.11 -18.97 -2.36
C LYS A 137 -6.38 -19.79 -2.66
N GLN A 138 -6.88 -20.57 -1.71
CA GLN A 138 -8.18 -21.24 -1.86
C GLN A 138 -9.36 -20.25 -1.84
N ASN A 139 -9.17 -19.06 -1.30
CA ASN A 139 -10.15 -17.99 -1.40
C ASN A 139 -10.04 -17.32 -2.77
N LYS A 140 -11.14 -17.32 -3.53
CA LYS A 140 -11.24 -16.71 -4.86
C LYS A 140 -10.94 -15.20 -4.89
N ASN A 141 -11.07 -14.53 -3.74
CA ASN A 141 -10.81 -13.11 -3.57
C ASN A 141 -9.36 -12.81 -3.15
N TYR A 142 -8.52 -13.86 -2.96
CA TYR A 142 -7.10 -13.66 -2.64
C TYR A 142 -6.38 -13.04 -3.82
N LEU A 143 -5.63 -11.95 -3.58
CA LEU A 143 -4.85 -11.27 -4.60
C LEU A 143 -3.35 -11.60 -4.48
N PHE A 144 -2.77 -11.21 -3.36
CA PHE A 144 -1.35 -11.39 -3.04
C PHE A 144 -1.14 -11.13 -1.54
N PRO A 145 -0.01 -11.57 -0.95
CA PRO A 145 0.30 -11.24 0.44
C PRO A 145 0.51 -9.74 0.59
N SER A 146 -0.06 -9.14 1.63
CA SER A 146 0.06 -7.70 1.93
C SER A 146 1.51 -7.29 2.22
N PHE A 147 2.31 -8.22 2.74
CA PHE A 147 3.76 -8.11 2.93
C PHE A 147 4.39 -9.51 2.90
N SER A 148 5.70 -9.55 2.72
CA SER A 148 6.40 -10.84 2.67
C SER A 148 6.33 -11.57 4.00
N THR A 149 6.04 -12.84 3.96
CA THR A 149 5.96 -13.70 5.14
C THR A 149 7.32 -13.77 5.85
N ILE A 150 7.29 -13.74 7.17
CA ILE A 150 8.42 -14.07 8.02
C ILE A 150 8.16 -15.46 8.59
N SER A 151 8.87 -16.46 8.04
CA SER A 151 8.86 -17.83 8.52
C SER A 151 10.24 -18.14 9.05
N ALA A 152 10.38 -18.24 10.36
CA ALA A 152 11.68 -18.34 11.03
C ALA A 152 11.62 -19.33 12.19
N THR A 153 12.64 -20.18 12.33
CA THR A 153 12.78 -21.13 13.42
C THR A 153 14.19 -21.08 14.02
N GLY A 154 14.32 -21.42 15.30
CA GLY A 154 15.59 -21.43 16.02
C GLY A 154 16.32 -20.09 15.92
N LYS A 155 17.59 -20.11 15.52
CA LYS A 155 18.43 -18.91 15.39
C LYS A 155 17.91 -17.88 14.41
N ASN A 156 17.17 -18.30 13.39
CA ASN A 156 16.62 -17.39 12.39
C ASN A 156 15.49 -16.51 12.97
N GLY A 157 14.82 -16.98 14.04
CA GLY A 157 13.78 -16.22 14.73
C GLY A 157 14.29 -14.95 15.45
N SER A 158 15.59 -14.83 15.67
CA SER A 158 16.20 -13.63 16.26
C SER A 158 16.59 -12.57 15.24
N ILE A 159 16.46 -12.86 13.93
CA ILE A 159 16.87 -11.94 12.87
C ILE A 159 15.72 -11.01 12.54
N ILE A 160 15.91 -9.72 12.75
CA ILE A 160 14.91 -8.69 12.40
C ILE A 160 14.68 -8.69 10.89
N HIS A 161 13.42 -8.69 10.47
CA HIS A 161 13.01 -8.75 9.06
C HIS A 161 13.58 -9.95 8.30
N TYR A 162 13.77 -11.08 8.99
CA TYR A 162 14.26 -12.32 8.36
C TYR A 162 13.45 -12.68 7.11
N ARG A 163 14.15 -13.18 6.12
CA ARG A 163 13.58 -13.70 4.88
C ARG A 163 14.15 -15.09 4.62
N ALA A 164 13.29 -16.09 4.70
CA ALA A 164 13.67 -17.44 4.35
C ALA A 164 13.98 -17.54 2.84
N SER A 165 15.06 -18.23 2.52
CA SER A 165 15.41 -18.59 1.14
C SER A 165 15.88 -20.03 1.11
N ASN A 166 15.88 -20.67 -0.05
CA ASN A 166 16.34 -22.05 -0.19
C ASN A 166 17.80 -22.25 0.27
N LYS A 167 18.61 -21.18 0.32
CA LYS A 167 20.02 -21.23 0.77
C LYS A 167 20.18 -21.01 2.27
N THR A 168 19.26 -20.32 2.92
CA THR A 168 19.40 -19.85 4.31
C THR A 168 18.35 -20.41 5.26
N CYS A 169 17.30 -21.05 4.74
CA CYS A 169 16.22 -21.59 5.56
C CYS A 169 16.68 -22.76 6.43
N SER A 170 16.06 -22.85 7.58
CA SER A 170 16.21 -23.96 8.53
C SER A 170 14.99 -24.88 8.46
N ASP A 171 15.16 -26.13 8.94
CA ASP A 171 14.01 -27.01 9.16
C ASP A 171 13.30 -26.65 10.45
N ILE A 172 11.99 -26.64 10.41
CA ILE A 172 11.13 -26.40 11.58
C ILE A 172 11.21 -27.64 12.46
N LYS A 173 11.53 -27.42 13.74
CA LYS A 173 11.65 -28.43 14.78
C LYS A 173 10.50 -28.31 15.77
#